data_e69bde70c3c172fce13741b69fc7d91a
#
_entry.id   e69bde70c3c172fce13741b69fc7d91a
#
_cell.length_a   1.000
_cell.length_b   1.000
_cell.length_c   1.000
_cell.angle_alpha   90.00
_cell.angle_beta   90.00
_cell.angle_gamma   90.00
#
_symmetry.space_group_name_H-M   'P 1'
#
loop_
_entity.id
_entity.type
_entity.pdbx_description
1 polymer ?
#
loop_
_entity_poly.entity_id
_entity_poly.type
_entity_poly.pdbx_seq_one_letter_code
_entity_poly.pdbx_strand_id
1 'polypeptide(L)'
;MAEQDPDRLVAKYRKAWHDYFILQRFVAGIALLGTAVKSVRAGPIGLRDSYAAFEKGELYLYNLSISAYRDRGYTEHEERRRRKLLLRRTELRKLERQVQEKGNTIVPLQLYFKGPYLKAEIAVVKGKREYDKREQKEKARMARELQREMRTRIKVDR
;
A
#
# COMPACT_ATOMS: atom_id res chain seq x y z
N MET A 1 1.22 19.56 -25.13
CA MET A 1 1.40 19.29 -23.69
C MET A 1 1.18 17.81 -23.45
N ALA A 2 2.18 17.15 -23.01
CA ALA A 2 1.97 15.80 -22.53
C ALA A 2 0.98 15.89 -21.38
N GLU A 3 -0.20 15.32 -21.55
CA GLU A 3 -1.06 15.06 -20.44
C GLU A 3 -0.23 14.25 -19.43
N GLN A 4 0.27 14.92 -18.41
CA GLN A 4 0.85 14.21 -17.30
C GLN A 4 -0.30 13.41 -16.73
N ASP A 5 -0.21 12.12 -16.91
CA ASP A 5 -1.10 11.19 -16.22
C ASP A 5 -1.10 11.64 -14.75
N PRO A 6 -2.21 12.22 -14.24
CA PRO A 6 -2.20 12.83 -12.92
C PRO A 6 -1.88 11.83 -11.82
N ASP A 7 -2.02 10.54 -12.11
CA ASP A 7 -1.87 9.47 -11.13
C ASP A 7 -0.82 8.44 -11.58
N ARG A 8 0.45 8.85 -11.55
CA ARG A 8 1.54 7.94 -11.85
C ARG A 8 1.79 6.99 -10.68
N LEU A 9 1.52 5.70 -10.88
CA LEU A 9 1.81 4.66 -9.91
C LEU A 9 3.32 4.50 -9.72
N VAL A 10 3.77 4.54 -8.47
CA VAL A 10 5.17 4.40 -8.10
C VAL A 10 5.45 3.01 -7.54
N ALA A 11 4.59 2.54 -6.65
CA ALA A 11 4.72 1.24 -6.01
C ALA A 11 3.36 0.71 -5.57
N LYS A 12 3.20 -0.61 -5.56
CA LYS A 12 1.97 -1.27 -5.13
C LYS A 12 2.31 -2.48 -4.28
N TYR A 13 1.61 -2.64 -3.15
CA TYR A 13 1.72 -3.81 -2.30
C TYR A 13 0.66 -4.83 -2.69
N ARG A 14 0.98 -5.69 -3.64
CA ARG A 14 0.03 -6.65 -4.25
C ARG A 14 -0.47 -7.71 -3.27
N LYS A 15 0.37 -8.14 -2.34
CA LYS A 15 0.02 -9.19 -1.36
C LYS A 15 -0.88 -8.70 -0.23
N ALA A 16 -1.15 -7.40 -0.12
CA ALA A 16 -1.97 -6.86 0.96
C ALA A 16 -3.35 -7.52 1.02
N TRP A 17 -3.98 -7.72 -0.13
CA TRP A 17 -5.29 -8.37 -0.22
C TRP A 17 -5.26 -9.85 0.13
N HIS A 18 -4.11 -10.50 -0.03
CA HIS A 18 -3.93 -11.89 0.37
C HIS A 18 -3.64 -12.02 1.87
N ASP A 19 -2.83 -11.13 2.42
CA ASP A 19 -2.34 -11.24 3.78
C ASP A 19 -3.26 -10.60 4.82
N TYR A 20 -4.11 -9.66 4.40
CA TYR A 20 -4.92 -8.84 5.28
C TYR A 20 -6.37 -8.73 4.85
N PHE A 21 -7.27 -8.60 5.84
CA PHE A 21 -8.61 -8.05 5.61
C PHE A 21 -8.52 -6.54 5.61
N ILE A 22 -8.95 -5.92 4.52
CA ILE A 22 -8.91 -4.46 4.38
C ILE A 22 -10.22 -3.90 4.93
N LEU A 23 -10.14 -3.15 6.02
CA LEU A 23 -11.30 -2.61 6.73
C LEU A 23 -11.71 -1.25 6.20
N GLN A 24 -10.74 -0.35 6.01
CA GLN A 24 -11.00 1.00 5.49
C GLN A 24 -9.75 1.56 4.83
N ARG A 25 -9.93 2.30 3.73
CA ARG A 25 -8.85 2.93 2.98
C ARG A 25 -8.87 4.44 3.14
N PHE A 26 -7.68 5.05 3.15
CA PHE A 26 -7.48 6.48 3.22
C PHE A 26 -6.38 6.90 2.24
N VAL A 27 -6.43 8.14 1.78
CA VAL A 27 -5.37 8.74 0.98
C VAL A 27 -4.62 9.75 1.82
N ALA A 28 -3.31 9.57 1.94
CA ALA A 28 -2.44 10.46 2.71
C ALA A 28 -1.38 11.08 1.79
N GLY A 29 -0.97 12.30 2.10
CA GLY A 29 0.25 12.87 1.54
C GLY A 29 1.47 12.32 2.27
N ILE A 30 2.63 12.33 1.62
CA ILE A 30 3.89 11.94 2.25
C ILE A 30 4.83 13.14 2.27
N ALA A 31 5.36 13.46 3.45
CA ALA A 31 6.41 14.47 3.61
C ALA A 31 7.76 13.83 3.27
N LEU A 32 8.43 14.36 2.25
CA LEU A 32 9.72 13.87 1.79
C LEU A 32 10.78 14.96 1.83
N LEU A 33 12.03 14.54 2.09
CA LEU A 33 13.19 15.38 1.86
C LEU A 33 13.45 15.50 0.34
N GLY A 34 14.08 16.60 -0.11
CA GLY A 34 14.34 16.83 -1.53
C GLY A 34 15.11 15.70 -2.21
N THR A 35 16.10 15.09 -1.54
CA THR A 35 16.85 13.93 -2.04
C THR A 35 15.96 12.71 -2.19
N ALA A 36 15.03 12.50 -1.27
CA ALA A 36 14.06 11.39 -1.34
C ALA A 36 13.11 11.56 -2.51
N VAL A 37 12.66 12.76 -2.82
CA VAL A 37 11.82 13.04 -3.99
C VAL A 37 12.50 12.62 -5.29
N LYS A 38 13.77 12.96 -5.44
CA LYS A 38 14.56 12.55 -6.61
C LYS A 38 14.71 11.04 -6.69
N SER A 39 14.97 10.38 -5.58
CA SER A 39 15.08 8.92 -5.51
C SER A 39 13.77 8.21 -5.87
N VAL A 40 12.64 8.73 -5.43
CA VAL A 40 11.32 8.19 -5.77
C VAL A 40 11.05 8.27 -7.27
N ARG A 41 11.47 9.34 -7.92
CA ARG A 41 11.31 9.50 -9.38
C ARG A 41 12.27 8.64 -10.18
N ALA A 42 13.44 8.38 -9.66
CA ALA A 42 14.54 7.74 -10.41
C ALA A 42 14.72 6.25 -10.11
N GLY A 43 14.23 5.74 -8.98
CA GLY A 43 14.57 4.39 -8.54
C GLY A 43 13.44 3.60 -7.93
N PRO A 44 13.72 2.34 -7.61
CA PRO A 44 12.71 1.45 -7.03
C PRO A 44 12.36 1.81 -5.59
N ILE A 45 11.08 1.58 -5.26
CA ILE A 45 10.54 1.74 -3.92
C ILE A 45 10.00 0.41 -3.45
N GLY A 46 10.33 0.02 -2.22
CA GLY A 46 9.81 -1.18 -1.59
C GLY A 46 8.74 -0.86 -0.55
N LEU A 47 7.56 -1.45 -0.72
CA LEU A 47 6.48 -1.37 0.27
C LEU A 47 6.44 -2.59 1.20
N ARG A 48 7.23 -3.59 0.92
CA ARG A 48 7.27 -4.82 1.70
C ARG A 48 7.69 -4.51 3.14
N ASP A 49 6.93 -5.07 4.09
CA ASP A 49 7.15 -4.90 5.52
C ASP A 49 6.96 -3.45 6.03
N SER A 50 6.43 -2.56 5.18
CA SER A 50 6.10 -1.21 5.61
C SER A 50 4.77 -1.20 6.35
N TYR A 51 4.68 -0.29 7.32
CA TYR A 51 3.48 -0.08 8.12
C TYR A 51 3.41 1.36 8.60
N ALA A 52 2.24 1.79 9.01
CA ALA A 52 2.08 3.11 9.62
C ALA A 52 1.68 2.96 11.09
N ALA A 53 2.19 3.86 11.91
CA ALA A 53 1.88 3.90 13.33
C ALA A 53 1.82 5.33 13.84
N PHE A 54 1.04 5.53 14.89
CA PHE A 54 0.93 6.83 15.56
C PHE A 54 2.08 7.05 16.52
N GLU A 55 2.61 8.25 16.50
CA GLU A 55 3.59 8.74 17.46
C GLU A 55 3.24 10.17 17.80
N LYS A 56 2.94 10.44 19.07
CA LYS A 56 2.54 11.77 19.58
C LYS A 56 1.38 12.41 18.79
N GLY A 57 0.38 11.60 18.44
CA GLY A 57 -0.81 12.07 17.73
C GLY A 57 -0.64 12.25 16.24
N GLU A 58 0.55 11.99 15.70
CA GLU A 58 0.85 12.08 14.27
C GLU A 58 1.09 10.69 13.70
N LEU A 59 0.77 10.51 12.42
CA LEU A 59 0.93 9.23 11.72
C LEU A 59 2.22 9.22 10.91
N TYR A 60 3.02 8.17 11.09
CA TYR A 60 4.27 7.96 10.38
C TYR A 60 4.28 6.63 9.65
N LEU A 61 4.88 6.63 8.46
CA LEU A 61 5.13 5.42 7.67
C LEU A 61 6.54 4.91 7.97
N TYR A 62 6.62 3.66 8.41
CA TYR A 62 7.88 2.99 8.78
C TYR A 62 8.26 1.95 7.74
N ASN A 63 9.55 1.69 7.61
CA ASN A 63 10.12 0.65 6.75
C ASN A 63 9.82 0.82 5.25
N LEU A 64 9.43 2.00 4.82
CA LEU A 64 9.37 2.30 3.39
C LEU A 64 10.80 2.40 2.85
N SER A 65 11.15 1.55 1.92
CA SER A 65 12.47 1.54 1.32
C SER A 65 12.48 2.42 0.06
N ILE A 66 13.22 3.50 0.12
CA ILE A 66 13.48 4.38 -1.03
C ILE A 66 14.97 4.30 -1.32
N SER A 67 15.34 3.79 -2.50
CA SER A 67 16.73 3.65 -2.87
C SER A 67 17.44 5.00 -2.92
N ALA A 68 18.73 5.01 -2.57
CA ALA A 68 19.56 6.20 -2.62
C ALA A 68 19.69 6.72 -4.05
N TYR A 69 19.69 8.04 -4.21
CA TYR A 69 19.91 8.68 -5.49
C TYR A 69 21.38 8.54 -5.92
N ARG A 70 21.63 7.78 -6.99
CA ARG A 70 22.98 7.37 -7.40
C ARG A 70 23.90 8.49 -7.87
N ASP A 71 23.34 9.56 -8.43
CA ASP A 71 24.12 10.66 -8.99
C ASP A 71 24.72 11.58 -7.92
N ARG A 72 24.44 11.31 -6.65
CA ARG A 72 25.09 11.97 -5.53
C ARG A 72 26.11 11.03 -4.92
N GLY A 73 27.28 11.51 -4.64
CA GLY A 73 28.33 10.71 -4.01
C GLY A 73 28.01 10.22 -2.60
N TYR A 74 27.00 10.79 -1.97
CA TYR A 74 26.46 10.36 -0.68
C TYR A 74 24.98 10.73 -0.59
N THR A 75 24.25 10.04 0.26
CA THR A 75 22.83 10.32 0.49
C THR A 75 22.64 11.15 1.75
N GLU A 76 21.81 12.17 1.64
CA GLU A 76 21.41 13.00 2.78
C GLU A 76 20.19 12.46 3.51
N HIS A 77 19.63 11.36 3.04
CA HIS A 77 18.49 10.69 3.68
C HIS A 77 18.77 9.20 3.88
N GLU A 78 18.20 8.64 4.91
CA GLU A 78 18.24 7.19 5.15
C GLU A 78 17.20 6.50 4.27
N GLU A 79 17.57 5.39 3.66
CA GLU A 79 16.67 4.63 2.77
C GLU A 79 15.38 4.20 3.46
N ARG A 80 15.45 3.83 4.75
CA ARG A 80 14.32 3.35 5.54
C ARG A 80 13.88 4.31 6.64
N ARG A 81 14.15 5.58 6.48
CA ARG A 81 13.72 6.60 7.41
C ARG A 81 12.19 6.63 7.52
N ARG A 82 11.68 6.81 8.75
CA ARG A 82 10.24 7.06 8.93
C ARG A 82 9.83 8.34 8.21
N ARG A 83 8.63 8.35 7.65
CA ARG A 83 8.10 9.49 6.91
C ARG A 83 6.73 9.86 7.44
N LYS A 84 6.53 11.15 7.68
CA LYS A 84 5.26 11.66 8.17
C LYS A 84 4.19 11.56 7.09
N LEU A 85 3.03 11.01 7.45
CA LEU A 85 1.85 10.99 6.61
C LEU A 85 0.96 12.18 6.91
N LEU A 86 0.48 12.83 5.87
CA LEU A 86 -0.31 14.04 5.96
C LEU A 86 -1.77 13.71 5.69
N LEU A 87 -2.60 13.86 6.71
CA LEU A 87 -4.04 13.62 6.65
C LEU A 87 -4.78 14.73 7.39
N ARG A 88 -6.06 14.84 7.09
CA ARG A 88 -6.94 15.76 7.85
C ARG A 88 -7.10 15.23 9.28
N ARG A 89 -7.29 16.14 10.21
CA ARG A 89 -7.45 15.78 11.63
C ARG A 89 -8.61 14.81 11.88
N THR A 90 -9.70 14.97 11.13
CA THR A 90 -10.85 14.05 11.19
C THR A 90 -10.50 12.63 10.77
N GLU A 91 -9.69 12.50 9.72
CA GLU A 91 -9.22 11.20 9.24
C GLU A 91 -8.23 10.56 10.21
N LEU A 92 -7.32 11.34 10.78
CA LEU A 92 -6.39 10.88 11.82
C LEU A 92 -7.13 10.32 13.03
N ARG A 93 -8.18 10.99 13.47
CA ARG A 93 -8.99 10.53 14.60
C ARG A 93 -9.70 9.19 14.31
N LYS A 94 -10.24 9.05 13.11
CA LYS A 94 -10.86 7.78 12.68
C LYS A 94 -9.85 6.64 12.65
N LEU A 95 -8.68 6.89 12.07
CA LEU A 95 -7.59 5.91 12.03
C LEU A 95 -7.14 5.52 13.43
N GLU A 96 -6.95 6.48 14.31
CA GLU A 96 -6.52 6.24 15.68
C GLU A 96 -7.50 5.34 16.44
N ARG A 97 -8.80 5.58 16.29
CA ARG A 97 -9.84 4.74 16.89
C ARG A 97 -9.78 3.30 16.37
N GLN A 98 -9.64 3.15 15.06
CA GLN A 98 -9.63 1.82 14.42
C GLN A 98 -8.39 1.02 14.77
N VAL A 99 -7.24 1.68 14.92
CA VAL A 99 -5.98 1.00 15.30
C VAL A 99 -5.98 0.55 16.76
N GLN A 100 -6.81 1.14 17.61
CA GLN A 100 -6.94 0.71 19.01
C GLN A 100 -7.58 -0.66 19.15
N GLU A 101 -8.33 -1.10 18.14
CA GLU A 101 -8.88 -2.45 18.13
C GLU A 101 -7.76 -3.48 17.97
N LYS A 102 -7.82 -4.53 18.79
CA LYS A 102 -6.81 -5.60 18.79
C LYS A 102 -6.72 -6.27 17.41
N GLY A 103 -5.52 -6.40 16.90
CA GLY A 103 -5.25 -7.04 15.63
C GLY A 103 -5.29 -6.11 14.42
N ASN A 104 -5.67 -4.86 14.61
CA ASN A 104 -5.66 -3.87 13.54
C ASN A 104 -4.32 -3.17 13.42
N THR A 105 -3.90 -2.95 12.19
CA THR A 105 -2.71 -2.15 11.87
C THR A 105 -2.98 -1.33 10.61
N ILE A 106 -2.06 -0.46 10.26
CA ILE A 106 -2.15 0.35 9.05
C ILE A 106 -1.00 -0.04 8.12
N VAL A 107 -1.32 -0.36 6.88
CA VAL A 107 -0.31 -0.67 5.86
C VAL A 107 -0.53 0.20 4.62
N PRO A 108 0.53 0.57 3.89
CA PRO A 108 0.37 1.21 2.60
C PRO A 108 -0.01 0.19 1.55
N LEU A 109 -0.99 0.53 0.73
CA LEU A 109 -1.43 -0.31 -0.38
C LEU A 109 -0.72 0.06 -1.66
N GLN A 110 -0.55 1.36 -1.90
CA GLN A 110 0.14 1.86 -3.08
C GLN A 110 0.65 3.28 -2.86
N LEU A 111 1.68 3.62 -3.62
CA LEU A 111 2.21 4.98 -3.72
C LEU A 111 2.05 5.46 -5.15
N TYR A 112 1.63 6.70 -5.31
CA TYR A 112 1.46 7.31 -6.61
C TYR A 112 1.68 8.82 -6.55
N PHE A 113 2.06 9.41 -7.69
CA PHE A 113 2.11 10.85 -7.82
C PHE A 113 0.75 11.38 -8.29
N LYS A 114 0.28 12.41 -7.60
CA LYS A 114 -0.85 13.21 -8.04
C LYS A 114 -0.34 14.63 -8.31
N GLY A 115 -0.10 14.93 -9.59
CA GLY A 115 0.64 16.12 -9.94
C GLY A 115 2.05 16.08 -9.34
N PRO A 116 2.49 17.15 -8.64
CA PRO A 116 3.81 17.19 -8.02
C PRO A 116 3.87 16.50 -6.64
N TYR A 117 2.75 16.01 -6.14
CA TYR A 117 2.66 15.46 -4.78
C TYR A 117 2.71 13.94 -4.79
N LEU A 118 3.51 13.39 -3.88
CA LEU A 118 3.49 11.95 -3.62
C LEU A 118 2.38 11.63 -2.63
N LYS A 119 1.50 10.72 -3.01
CA LYS A 119 0.38 10.24 -2.21
C LYS A 119 0.55 8.77 -1.87
N ALA A 120 0.06 8.39 -0.72
CA ALA A 120 -0.02 7.00 -0.29
C ALA A 120 -1.49 6.62 -0.05
N GLU A 121 -1.93 5.56 -0.69
CA GLU A 121 -3.18 4.93 -0.28
C GLU A 121 -2.83 3.98 0.86
N ILE A 122 -3.37 4.26 2.04
CA ILE A 122 -3.16 3.46 3.25
C ILE A 122 -4.46 2.80 3.65
N ALA A 123 -4.38 1.71 4.38
CA ALA A 123 -5.57 1.01 4.85
C ALA A 123 -5.40 0.52 6.28
N VAL A 124 -6.49 0.59 7.04
CA VAL A 124 -6.61 -0.15 8.28
C VAL A 124 -6.90 -1.59 7.89
N VAL A 125 -6.08 -2.50 8.37
CA VAL A 125 -6.13 -3.90 8.01
C VAL A 125 -6.04 -4.79 9.24
N LYS A 126 -6.61 -5.98 9.12
CA LYS A 126 -6.50 -7.04 10.11
C LYS A 126 -5.79 -8.22 9.49
N GLY A 127 -4.77 -8.74 10.15
CA GLY A 127 -4.03 -9.89 9.65
C GLY A 127 -4.91 -11.12 9.51
N LYS A 128 -4.81 -11.80 8.36
CA LYS A 128 -5.47 -13.08 8.14
C LYS A 128 -4.68 -14.18 8.83
N ARG A 129 -5.37 -15.07 9.52
CA ARG A 129 -4.77 -16.29 10.01
C ARG A 129 -4.49 -17.21 8.83
N GLU A 130 -3.55 -18.12 8.98
CA GLU A 130 -3.19 -19.09 7.94
C GLU A 130 -4.39 -19.88 7.46
N TYR A 131 -5.32 -20.20 8.35
CA TYR A 131 -6.59 -20.85 8.05
C TYR A 131 -7.45 -20.01 7.07
N ASP A 132 -7.60 -18.72 7.31
CA ASP A 132 -8.38 -17.82 6.46
C ASP A 132 -7.77 -17.71 5.06
N LYS A 133 -6.46 -17.69 4.97
CA LYS A 133 -5.74 -17.67 3.70
C LYS A 133 -5.99 -18.93 2.88
N ARG A 134 -5.98 -20.10 3.53
CA ARG A 134 -6.27 -21.38 2.89
C ARG A 134 -7.70 -21.45 2.38
N GLU A 135 -8.66 -21.01 3.17
CA GLU A 135 -10.07 -20.97 2.74
C GLU A 135 -10.27 -20.11 1.50
N GLN A 136 -9.66 -18.93 1.46
CA GLN A 136 -9.77 -18.07 0.29
C GLN A 136 -9.17 -18.69 -0.96
N LYS A 137 -8.03 -19.33 -0.85
CA LYS A 137 -7.40 -20.04 -1.97
C LYS A 137 -8.29 -21.18 -2.45
N GLU A 138 -8.88 -21.95 -1.53
CA GLU A 138 -9.77 -23.04 -1.83
C GLU A 138 -11.04 -22.56 -2.56
N LYS A 139 -11.66 -21.51 -2.07
CA LYS A 139 -12.83 -20.90 -2.72
C LYS A 139 -12.52 -20.40 -4.13
N ALA A 140 -11.38 -19.75 -4.30
CA ALA A 140 -10.94 -19.26 -5.61
C ALA A 140 -10.68 -20.42 -6.58
N ARG A 141 -10.08 -21.52 -6.11
CA ARG A 141 -9.85 -22.71 -6.91
C ARG A 141 -11.15 -23.37 -7.34
N MET A 142 -12.09 -23.56 -6.41
CA MET A 142 -13.42 -24.13 -6.69
C MET A 142 -14.19 -23.30 -7.70
N ALA A 143 -14.19 -21.97 -7.55
CA ALA A 143 -14.86 -21.07 -8.48
C ALA A 143 -14.28 -21.20 -9.91
N ARG A 144 -12.96 -21.33 -10.04
CA ARG A 144 -12.30 -21.52 -11.32
C ARG A 144 -12.65 -22.87 -11.96
N GLU A 145 -12.69 -23.95 -11.18
CA GLU A 145 -13.08 -25.28 -11.67
C GLU A 145 -14.53 -25.28 -12.15
N LEU A 146 -15.42 -24.67 -11.40
CA LEU A 146 -16.83 -24.56 -11.78
C LEU A 146 -17.01 -23.80 -13.11
N GLN A 147 -16.28 -22.71 -13.31
CA GLN A 147 -16.28 -21.98 -14.57
C GLN A 147 -15.78 -22.82 -15.74
N ARG A 148 -14.75 -23.64 -15.53
CA ARG A 148 -14.21 -24.54 -16.57
C ARG A 148 -15.25 -25.61 -16.95
N GLU A 149 -15.91 -26.21 -15.98
CA GLU A 149 -16.97 -27.20 -16.22
C GLU A 149 -18.11 -26.60 -16.99
N MET A 150 -18.58 -25.41 -16.64
CA MET A 150 -19.65 -24.70 -17.35
C MET A 150 -19.27 -24.42 -18.79
N ARG A 151 -18.04 -23.97 -19.04
CA ARG A 151 -17.55 -23.74 -20.41
C ARG A 151 -17.52 -25.02 -21.24
N THR A 152 -17.10 -26.12 -20.65
CA THR A 152 -17.06 -27.42 -21.31
C THR A 152 -18.45 -27.90 -21.66
N ARG A 153 -19.43 -27.78 -20.77
CA ARG A 153 -20.84 -28.14 -21.03
C ARG A 153 -21.43 -27.32 -22.18
N ILE A 154 -21.21 -26.02 -22.20
CA ILE A 154 -21.68 -25.12 -23.27
C ILE A 154 -21.09 -25.52 -24.64
N LYS A 155 -19.83 -26.00 -24.67
CA LYS A 155 -19.19 -26.47 -25.90
C LYS A 155 -19.75 -27.80 -26.40
N VAL A 156 -20.15 -28.68 -25.49
CA VAL A 156 -20.70 -30.01 -25.83
C VAL A 156 -22.14 -29.90 -26.32
N ASP A 157 -22.93 -28.97 -25.80
CA ASP A 157 -24.34 -28.75 -26.16
C ASP A 157 -24.53 -27.95 -27.48
N ARG A 158 -23.45 -27.63 -28.18
CA ARG A 158 -23.49 -26.99 -29.51
C ARG A 158 -23.45 -28.06 -30.61
#